data_77327613c3c54700b099eb691e8f41fe
#
_entry.id   77327613c3c54700b099eb691e8f41fe
#
_cell.length_a   1.000
_cell.length_b   1.000
_cell.length_c   1.000
_cell.angle_alpha   90.00
_cell.angle_beta   90.00
_cell.angle_gamma   90.00
#
_symmetry.space_group_name_H-M   'P 1'
#
loop_
_entity.id
_entity.type
_entity.pdbx_description
1 polymer ?
#
loop_
_entity_poly.entity_id
_entity_poly.type
_entity_poly.pdbx_seq_one_letter_code
_entity_poly.pdbx_strand_id
1 'polypeptide(L)'
;MEHKGNIAIIAGSRQQTSHEKRIAGFEKYMEQEPDIHIEVEKSGYSNLRVSEQEMEEIQANYPNLDGIMTTSAVTALGLAEATRGSGIAIATLDDQEDAIRAVEEGRITVLGAQSGYEIGYETVKYIVNDKKGIKQDREKILDTQILTRENVEDYQNLKK
;
A
#
# COMPACT_ATOMS: atom_id res chain seq x y z
N MET A 1 -13.86 -5.74 -8.20
CA MET A 1 -14.80 -6.49 -7.30
C MET A 1 -16.07 -5.67 -7.20
N GLU A 2 -17.21 -6.24 -7.44
CA GLU A 2 -18.52 -5.55 -7.38
C GLU A 2 -19.07 -5.58 -5.92
N HIS A 3 -18.36 -4.91 -4.97
CA HIS A 3 -18.70 -4.87 -3.54
C HIS A 3 -18.84 -6.25 -2.86
N LYS A 4 -18.19 -7.29 -3.39
CA LYS A 4 -18.13 -8.64 -2.82
C LYS A 4 -16.83 -9.33 -3.20
N GLY A 5 -16.35 -10.24 -2.38
CA GLY A 5 -15.18 -11.05 -2.67
C GLY A 5 -14.41 -11.47 -1.43
N ASN A 6 -13.40 -12.28 -1.66
CA ASN A 6 -12.50 -12.81 -0.66
C ASN A 6 -11.13 -12.16 -0.77
N ILE A 7 -10.62 -11.65 0.32
CA ILE A 7 -9.35 -10.92 0.33
C ILE A 7 -8.40 -11.44 1.40
N ALA A 8 -7.11 -11.24 1.16
CA ALA A 8 -6.05 -11.45 2.15
C ALA A 8 -5.45 -10.11 2.60
N ILE A 9 -5.04 -10.02 3.85
CA ILE A 9 -4.15 -8.95 4.34
C ILE A 9 -2.75 -9.54 4.51
N ILE A 10 -1.78 -8.96 3.81
CA ILE A 10 -0.38 -9.36 3.96
C ILE A 10 0.44 -8.14 4.38
N ALA A 11 0.63 -8.00 5.69
CA ALA A 11 1.34 -6.87 6.28
C ALA A 11 2.82 -6.85 5.89
N GLY A 12 3.42 -5.67 5.82
CA GLY A 12 4.87 -5.53 5.73
C GLY A 12 5.53 -5.99 7.03
N SER A 13 5.40 -5.23 8.11
CA SER A 13 5.91 -5.61 9.43
C SER A 13 4.92 -5.16 10.51
N ARG A 14 4.33 -6.12 11.20
CA ARG A 14 3.39 -5.86 12.31
C ARG A 14 4.05 -5.25 13.55
N GLN A 15 5.36 -5.15 13.58
CA GLN A 15 6.10 -4.47 14.65
C GLN A 15 6.16 -2.95 14.46
N GLN A 16 5.77 -2.45 13.29
CA GLN A 16 5.76 -1.02 12.97
C GLN A 16 4.36 -0.44 13.10
N THR A 17 4.22 0.59 13.94
CA THR A 17 2.94 1.28 14.18
C THR A 17 2.29 1.80 12.89
N SER A 18 3.07 2.20 11.88
CA SER A 18 2.55 2.66 10.61
C SER A 18 1.80 1.55 9.87
N HIS A 19 2.33 0.32 9.87
CA HIS A 19 1.65 -0.82 9.24
C HIS A 19 0.35 -1.19 9.96
N GLU A 20 0.36 -1.21 11.29
CA GLU A 20 -0.85 -1.46 12.09
C GLU A 20 -1.94 -0.41 11.83
N LYS A 21 -1.57 0.86 11.73
CA LYS A 21 -2.53 1.93 11.38
C LYS A 21 -3.09 1.79 9.97
N ARG A 22 -2.29 1.32 9.01
CA ARG A 22 -2.74 1.06 7.63
C ARG A 22 -3.75 -0.08 7.60
N ILE A 23 -3.50 -1.16 8.36
CA ILE A 23 -4.45 -2.27 8.51
C ILE A 23 -5.74 -1.79 9.15
N ALA A 24 -5.66 -1.10 10.30
CA ALA A 24 -6.83 -0.60 10.99
C ALA A 24 -7.69 0.34 10.12
N GLY A 25 -7.05 1.17 9.29
CA GLY A 25 -7.76 2.02 8.32
C GLY A 25 -8.50 1.21 7.25
N PHE A 26 -7.87 0.13 6.77
CA PHE A 26 -8.48 -0.79 5.82
C PHE A 26 -9.66 -1.55 6.44
N GLU A 27 -9.47 -2.18 7.60
CA GLU A 27 -10.52 -2.90 8.34
C GLU A 27 -11.70 -1.99 8.64
N LYS A 28 -11.45 -0.74 9.03
CA LYS A 28 -12.49 0.26 9.29
C LYS A 28 -13.36 0.53 8.05
N TYR A 29 -12.76 0.54 6.86
CA TYR A 29 -13.54 0.67 5.63
C TYR A 29 -14.33 -0.60 5.33
N MET A 30 -13.77 -1.77 5.58
CA MET A 30 -14.43 -3.06 5.36
C MET A 30 -15.68 -3.27 6.21
N GLU A 31 -15.82 -2.58 7.35
CA GLU A 31 -17.08 -2.58 8.11
C GLU A 31 -18.30 -2.10 7.29
N GLN A 32 -18.06 -1.39 6.17
CA GLN A 32 -19.09 -0.85 5.28
C GLN A 32 -19.36 -1.77 4.07
N GLU A 33 -18.56 -2.81 3.90
CA GLU A 33 -18.61 -3.73 2.77
C GLU A 33 -18.85 -5.19 3.27
N PRO A 34 -20.05 -5.51 3.75
CA PRO A 34 -20.31 -6.77 4.45
C PRO A 34 -20.15 -8.04 3.59
N ASP A 35 -20.15 -7.88 2.27
CA ASP A 35 -19.98 -8.98 1.31
C ASP A 35 -18.51 -9.19 0.90
N ILE A 36 -17.57 -8.44 1.50
CA ILE A 36 -16.12 -8.66 1.35
C ILE A 36 -15.60 -9.33 2.62
N HIS A 37 -14.97 -10.49 2.45
CA HIS A 37 -14.49 -11.32 3.55
C HIS A 37 -12.97 -11.33 3.62
N ILE A 38 -12.41 -11.04 4.80
CA ILE A 38 -10.98 -11.19 5.06
C ILE A 38 -10.74 -12.65 5.45
N GLU A 39 -10.21 -13.45 4.52
CA GLU A 39 -9.98 -14.88 4.69
C GLU A 39 -8.74 -15.20 5.52
N VAL A 40 -7.70 -14.36 5.40
CA VAL A 40 -6.41 -14.60 6.04
C VAL A 40 -5.62 -13.33 6.23
N GLU A 41 -4.89 -13.28 7.35
CA GLU A 41 -3.90 -12.25 7.63
C GLU A 41 -2.52 -12.88 7.84
N LYS A 42 -1.53 -12.40 7.13
CA LYS A 42 -0.14 -12.84 7.20
C LYS A 42 0.83 -11.66 7.25
N SER A 43 2.12 -11.94 7.38
CA SER A 43 3.17 -10.91 7.30
C SER A 43 4.27 -11.32 6.34
N GLY A 44 4.49 -10.49 5.32
CA GLY A 44 5.61 -10.60 4.39
C GLY A 44 6.90 -9.93 4.89
N TYR A 45 6.88 -9.33 6.08
CA TYR A 45 8.01 -8.67 6.74
C TYR A 45 8.74 -7.62 5.87
N SER A 46 8.05 -7.01 4.92
CA SER A 46 8.65 -6.13 3.89
C SER A 46 9.83 -6.80 3.17
N ASN A 47 9.70 -8.08 2.88
CA ASN A 47 10.69 -8.91 2.22
C ASN A 47 10.06 -9.60 0.99
N LEU A 48 10.61 -9.34 -0.18
CA LEU A 48 10.09 -9.82 -1.46
C LEU A 48 9.95 -11.35 -1.48
N ARG A 49 11.01 -12.07 -1.12
CA ARG A 49 11.03 -13.55 -1.16
C ARG A 49 10.08 -14.17 -0.15
N VAL A 50 10.01 -13.60 1.06
CA VAL A 50 9.05 -14.06 2.08
C VAL A 50 7.62 -13.84 1.60
N SER A 51 7.37 -12.71 0.96
CA SER A 51 6.04 -12.39 0.40
C SER A 51 5.64 -13.34 -0.73
N GLU A 52 6.57 -13.73 -1.60
CA GLU A 52 6.34 -14.75 -2.63
C GLU A 52 5.95 -16.11 -1.98
N GLN A 53 6.72 -16.58 -1.02
CA GLN A 53 6.46 -17.85 -0.32
C GLN A 53 5.12 -17.85 0.42
N GLU A 54 4.81 -16.77 1.16
CA GLU A 54 3.51 -16.62 1.83
C GLU A 54 2.36 -16.65 0.82
N MET A 55 2.55 -16.07 -0.37
CA MET A 55 1.51 -16.08 -1.40
C MET A 55 1.29 -17.45 -1.98
N GLU A 56 2.33 -18.24 -2.22
CA GLU A 56 2.21 -19.64 -2.67
C GLU A 56 1.38 -20.46 -1.67
N GLU A 57 1.66 -20.31 -0.36
CA GLU A 57 0.89 -20.97 0.70
C GLU A 57 -0.56 -20.50 0.73
N ILE A 58 -0.80 -19.18 0.59
CA ILE A 58 -2.13 -18.60 0.60
C ILE A 58 -2.94 -19.10 -0.59
N GLN A 59 -2.39 -19.10 -1.80
CA GLN A 59 -3.09 -19.57 -2.99
C GLN A 59 -3.48 -21.07 -2.90
N ALA A 60 -2.62 -21.87 -2.27
CA ALA A 60 -2.91 -23.30 -2.06
C ALA A 60 -4.09 -23.54 -1.09
N ASN A 61 -4.22 -22.68 -0.05
CA ASN A 61 -5.24 -22.83 0.99
C ASN A 61 -6.51 -22.00 0.72
N TYR A 62 -6.39 -20.90 -0.05
CA TYR A 62 -7.49 -19.97 -0.36
C TYR A 62 -7.57 -19.72 -1.88
N PRO A 63 -8.01 -20.71 -2.67
CA PRO A 63 -7.96 -20.62 -4.13
C PRO A 63 -8.94 -19.61 -4.75
N ASN A 64 -9.87 -19.08 -3.95
CA ASN A 64 -10.91 -18.14 -4.41
C ASN A 64 -10.64 -16.70 -3.97
N LEU A 65 -9.38 -16.31 -3.79
CA LEU A 65 -9.06 -14.93 -3.48
C LEU A 65 -9.26 -14.01 -4.69
N ASP A 66 -9.96 -12.91 -4.45
CA ASP A 66 -10.22 -11.84 -5.42
C ASP A 66 -9.25 -10.66 -5.26
N GLY A 67 -8.72 -10.47 -4.06
CA GLY A 67 -7.84 -9.35 -3.78
C GLY A 67 -6.89 -9.54 -2.61
N ILE A 68 -5.87 -8.70 -2.58
CA ILE A 68 -4.88 -8.64 -1.51
C ILE A 68 -4.68 -7.18 -1.13
N MET A 69 -4.76 -6.89 0.17
CA MET A 69 -4.27 -5.64 0.75
C MET A 69 -2.91 -5.88 1.38
N THR A 70 -1.94 -5.03 1.05
CA THR A 70 -0.63 -5.05 1.72
C THR A 70 -0.20 -3.65 2.15
N THR A 71 0.59 -3.58 3.21
CA THR A 71 0.98 -2.33 3.84
C THR A 71 2.38 -1.84 3.43
N SER A 72 2.98 -2.46 2.41
CA SER A 72 4.36 -2.18 1.98
C SER A 72 4.54 -2.45 0.49
N ALA A 73 5.15 -1.52 -0.23
CA ALA A 73 5.50 -1.68 -1.63
C ALA A 73 6.39 -2.91 -1.89
N VAL A 74 7.37 -3.18 -1.01
CA VAL A 74 8.25 -4.34 -1.14
C VAL A 74 7.47 -5.66 -1.03
N THR A 75 6.53 -5.74 -0.09
CA THR A 75 5.62 -6.88 0.02
C THR A 75 4.78 -7.01 -1.25
N ALA A 76 4.18 -5.91 -1.72
CA ALA A 76 3.36 -5.91 -2.94
C ALA A 76 4.11 -6.43 -4.17
N LEU A 77 5.38 -6.08 -4.33
CA LEU A 77 6.19 -6.54 -5.46
C LEU A 77 6.39 -8.06 -5.46
N GLY A 78 6.64 -8.67 -4.29
CA GLY A 78 6.70 -10.14 -4.16
C GLY A 78 5.36 -10.80 -4.47
N LEU A 79 4.27 -10.25 -3.94
CA LEU A 79 2.91 -10.74 -4.21
C LEU A 79 2.55 -10.63 -5.70
N ALA A 80 2.86 -9.50 -6.33
CA ALA A 80 2.57 -9.26 -7.74
C ALA A 80 3.31 -10.23 -8.67
N GLU A 81 4.48 -10.69 -8.28
CA GLU A 81 5.20 -11.72 -9.03
C GLU A 81 4.54 -13.09 -8.88
N ALA A 82 4.20 -13.49 -7.64
CA ALA A 82 3.56 -14.77 -7.33
C ALA A 82 2.13 -14.89 -7.89
N THR A 83 1.41 -13.77 -8.04
CA THR A 83 0.03 -13.73 -8.54
C THR A 83 -0.08 -13.39 -10.04
N ARG A 84 1.03 -13.40 -10.77
CA ARG A 84 1.04 -13.03 -12.18
C ARG A 84 0.04 -13.87 -12.99
N GLY A 85 -0.90 -13.18 -13.63
CA GLY A 85 -1.93 -13.83 -14.46
C GLY A 85 -3.10 -14.48 -13.70
N SER A 86 -3.15 -14.38 -12.37
CA SER A 86 -4.25 -14.94 -11.55
C SER A 86 -5.53 -14.09 -11.58
N GLY A 87 -5.42 -12.80 -11.93
CA GLY A 87 -6.53 -11.85 -11.83
C GLY A 87 -6.77 -11.28 -10.43
N ILE A 88 -5.97 -11.65 -9.44
CA ILE A 88 -6.07 -11.15 -8.06
C ILE A 88 -5.67 -9.66 -8.05
N ALA A 89 -6.55 -8.81 -7.52
CA ALA A 89 -6.28 -7.38 -7.37
C ALA A 89 -5.34 -7.14 -6.18
N ILE A 90 -4.32 -6.26 -6.35
CA ILE A 90 -3.38 -5.90 -5.28
C ILE A 90 -3.52 -4.42 -4.96
N ALA A 91 -3.80 -4.14 -3.68
CA ALA A 91 -3.77 -2.80 -3.11
C ALA A 91 -2.56 -2.65 -2.17
N THR A 92 -1.81 -1.56 -2.32
CA THR A 92 -0.60 -1.32 -1.51
C THR A 92 -0.40 0.15 -1.18
N LEU A 93 0.66 0.42 -0.42
CA LEU A 93 1.12 1.77 -0.08
C LEU A 93 2.63 1.89 -0.36
N ASP A 94 3.11 3.12 -0.32
CA ASP A 94 4.47 3.56 -0.56
C ASP A 94 4.85 3.61 -2.06
N ASP A 95 5.27 4.79 -2.49
CA ASP A 95 5.51 5.15 -3.89
C ASP A 95 6.96 4.89 -4.37
N GLN A 96 7.50 3.74 -4.01
CA GLN A 96 8.78 3.29 -4.53
C GLN A 96 8.71 3.11 -6.05
N GLU A 97 9.79 3.42 -6.75
CA GLU A 97 9.85 3.45 -8.21
C GLU A 97 9.40 2.12 -8.85
N ASP A 98 9.84 1.00 -8.29
CA ASP A 98 9.44 -0.32 -8.80
C ASP A 98 7.96 -0.63 -8.59
N ALA A 99 7.36 -0.13 -7.49
CA ALA A 99 5.94 -0.28 -7.23
C ALA A 99 5.10 0.60 -8.16
N ILE A 100 5.54 1.83 -8.42
CA ILE A 100 4.91 2.73 -9.41
C ILE A 100 4.93 2.06 -10.79
N ARG A 101 6.07 1.51 -11.20
CA ARG A 101 6.19 0.76 -12.47
C ARG A 101 5.28 -0.47 -12.50
N ALA A 102 5.12 -1.16 -11.38
CA ALA A 102 4.20 -2.28 -11.28
C ALA A 102 2.73 -1.88 -11.41
N VAL A 103 2.35 -0.66 -10.98
CA VAL A 103 1.02 -0.08 -11.24
C VAL A 103 0.84 0.22 -12.73
N GLU A 104 1.82 0.85 -13.37
CA GLU A 104 1.82 1.15 -14.81
C GLU A 104 1.65 -0.11 -15.67
N GLU A 105 2.37 -1.17 -15.30
CA GLU A 105 2.30 -2.49 -15.94
C GLU A 105 1.01 -3.27 -15.60
N GLY A 106 0.22 -2.80 -14.65
CA GLY A 106 -1.02 -3.45 -14.19
C GLY A 106 -0.78 -4.69 -13.31
N ARG A 107 0.42 -4.86 -12.75
CA ARG A 107 0.75 -5.92 -11.77
C ARG A 107 0.29 -5.57 -10.35
N ILE A 108 0.22 -4.28 -10.03
CA ILE A 108 -0.42 -3.73 -8.84
C ILE A 108 -1.62 -2.94 -9.31
N THR A 109 -2.78 -3.15 -8.69
CA THR A 109 -4.05 -2.54 -9.10
C THR A 109 -4.16 -1.10 -8.61
N VAL A 110 -3.79 -0.87 -7.35
CA VAL A 110 -3.88 0.44 -6.70
C VAL A 110 -2.77 0.65 -5.67
N LEU A 111 -2.25 1.86 -5.62
CA LEU A 111 -1.17 2.24 -4.71
C LEU A 111 -1.49 3.58 -4.04
N GLY A 112 -1.46 3.61 -2.71
CA GLY A 112 -1.48 4.86 -1.93
C GLY A 112 -0.09 5.47 -1.85
N ALA A 113 0.13 6.55 -2.58
CA ALA A 113 1.41 7.24 -2.64
C ALA A 113 1.54 8.30 -1.54
N GLN A 114 2.67 8.27 -0.82
CA GLN A 114 3.07 9.29 0.15
C GLN A 114 4.33 9.96 -0.39
N SER A 115 4.28 11.28 -0.65
CA SER A 115 5.41 11.99 -1.19
C SER A 115 6.55 12.09 -0.15
N GLY A 116 7.56 11.25 -0.28
CA GLY A 116 8.78 11.31 0.54
C GLY A 116 9.51 12.66 0.42
N TYR A 117 9.48 13.27 -0.79
CA TYR A 117 10.01 14.62 -1.01
C TYR A 117 9.27 15.67 -0.16
N GLU A 118 7.95 15.66 -0.19
CA GLU A 118 7.13 16.63 0.54
C GLU A 118 7.27 16.47 2.04
N ILE A 119 7.31 15.22 2.53
CA ILE A 119 7.59 14.91 3.93
C ILE A 119 8.94 15.51 4.36
N GLY A 120 10.00 15.27 3.60
CA GLY A 120 11.33 15.81 3.89
C GLY A 120 11.36 17.34 3.84
N TYR A 121 10.79 17.96 2.81
CA TYR A 121 10.72 19.40 2.64
C TYR A 121 10.00 20.08 3.81
N GLU A 122 8.80 19.63 4.14
CA GLU A 122 8.01 20.23 5.22
C GLU A 122 8.64 20.00 6.60
N THR A 123 9.31 18.87 6.82
CA THR A 123 10.07 18.61 8.05
C THR A 123 11.19 19.66 8.25
N VAL A 124 11.99 19.90 7.22
CA VAL A 124 13.08 20.89 7.30
C VAL A 124 12.53 22.31 7.42
N LYS A 125 11.51 22.65 6.66
CA LYS A 125 10.81 23.93 6.74
C LYS A 125 10.28 24.20 8.15
N TYR A 126 9.71 23.18 8.80
CA TYR A 126 9.25 23.28 10.19
C TYR A 126 10.40 23.65 11.13
N ILE A 127 11.53 22.96 11.06
CA ILE A 127 12.72 23.24 11.89
C ILE A 127 13.23 24.68 11.67
N VAL A 128 13.30 25.13 10.41
CA VAL A 128 13.75 26.48 10.06
C VAL A 128 12.81 27.55 10.62
N ASN A 129 11.50 27.33 10.51
CA ASN A 129 10.50 28.26 11.02
C ASN A 129 10.53 28.32 12.55
N ASP A 130 10.67 27.20 13.23
CA ASP A 130 10.82 27.14 14.68
C ASP A 130 12.03 27.97 15.16
N LYS A 131 13.19 27.80 14.50
CA LYS A 131 14.39 28.58 14.78
C LYS A 131 14.23 30.09 14.56
N LYS A 132 13.32 30.49 13.67
CA LYS A 132 12.96 31.89 13.41
C LYS A 132 11.88 32.42 14.36
N GLY A 133 11.37 31.61 15.29
CA GLY A 133 10.28 31.98 16.20
C GLY A 133 8.91 32.11 15.50
N ILE A 134 8.77 31.56 14.32
CA ILE A 134 7.50 31.55 13.58
C ILE A 134 6.61 30.47 14.19
N LYS A 135 5.46 30.89 14.73
CA LYS A 135 4.48 29.97 15.28
C LYS A 135 3.94 29.02 14.19
N GLN A 136 3.91 27.75 14.50
CA GLN A 136 3.47 26.70 13.61
C GLN A 136 2.43 25.81 14.31
N ASP A 137 1.63 25.10 13.51
CA ASP A 137 0.72 24.08 14.03
C ASP A 137 1.53 22.91 14.58
N ARG A 138 0.98 22.20 15.56
CA ARG A 138 1.62 21.02 16.17
C ARG A 138 1.68 19.82 15.23
N GLU A 139 0.80 19.81 14.24
CA GLU A 139 0.60 18.71 13.30
C GLU A 139 0.39 19.29 11.90
N LYS A 140 1.02 18.67 10.92
CA LYS A 140 0.74 18.91 9.51
C LYS A 140 0.42 17.58 8.84
N ILE A 141 -0.80 17.47 8.33
CA ILE A 141 -1.24 16.32 7.55
C ILE A 141 -0.86 16.57 6.09
N LEU A 142 -0.21 15.59 5.47
CA LEU A 142 0.08 15.57 4.04
C LEU A 142 -0.86 14.63 3.34
N ASP A 143 -1.28 15.00 2.14
CA ASP A 143 -2.24 14.21 1.36
C ASP A 143 -1.60 12.93 0.81
N THR A 144 -2.40 11.87 0.77
CA THR A 144 -2.06 10.63 0.07
C THR A 144 -2.74 10.64 -1.30
N GLN A 145 -1.97 10.38 -2.36
CA GLN A 145 -2.51 10.24 -3.70
C GLN A 145 -2.79 8.77 -4.00
N ILE A 146 -3.94 8.48 -4.57
CA ILE A 146 -4.30 7.13 -5.01
C ILE A 146 -3.90 6.97 -6.47
N LEU A 147 -2.98 6.05 -6.72
CA LEU A 147 -2.45 5.75 -8.04
C LEU A 147 -3.08 4.47 -8.57
N THR A 148 -3.53 4.57 -9.81
CA THR A 148 -4.01 3.46 -10.63
C THR A 148 -3.31 3.54 -11.99
N ARG A 149 -3.53 2.55 -12.84
CA ARG A 149 -3.00 2.57 -14.21
C ARG A 149 -3.47 3.79 -15.02
N GLU A 150 -4.59 4.39 -14.65
CA GLU A 150 -5.17 5.54 -15.36
C GLU A 150 -4.46 6.86 -15.08
N ASN A 151 -3.81 7.01 -13.91
CA ASN A 151 -3.23 8.27 -13.46
C ASN A 151 -1.74 8.20 -13.06
N VAL A 152 -1.14 7.02 -13.08
CA VAL A 152 0.25 6.81 -12.64
C VAL A 152 1.27 7.57 -13.51
N GLU A 153 1.01 7.73 -14.80
CA GLU A 153 1.88 8.49 -15.71
C GLU A 153 1.91 9.98 -15.36
N ASP A 154 0.76 10.57 -15.05
CA ASP A 154 0.66 11.97 -14.62
C ASP A 154 1.42 12.19 -13.32
N TYR A 155 1.32 11.27 -12.37
CA TYR A 155 2.07 11.31 -11.12
C TYR A 155 3.58 11.25 -11.35
N GLN A 156 4.08 10.41 -12.24
CA GLN A 156 5.49 10.33 -12.58
C GLN A 156 6.02 11.63 -13.20
N ASN A 157 5.21 12.29 -14.04
CA ASN A 157 5.58 13.54 -14.68
C ASN A 157 5.67 14.71 -13.69
N LEU A 158 4.88 14.71 -12.63
CA LEU A 158 4.96 15.70 -11.55
C LEU A 158 6.20 15.56 -10.67
N LYS A 159 6.85 14.40 -10.68
CA LYS A 159 8.06 14.10 -9.88
C LYS A 159 9.38 14.40 -10.61
N LYS A 160 9.34 14.69 -11.89
CA LYS A 160 10.51 15.07 -12.72
C LYS A 160 10.80 16.57 -12.58
#